data_0d6f97fe144f8fbeb0c75996ab5b9aa9
#
_entry.id   0d6f97fe144f8fbeb0c75996ab5b9aa9
#
_cell.length_a   1.000
_cell.length_b   1.000
_cell.length_c   1.000
_cell.angle_alpha   90.00
_cell.angle_beta   90.00
_cell.angle_gamma   90.00
#
_symmetry.space_group_name_H-M   'P 1'
#
loop_
_entity.id
_entity.type
_entity.pdbx_description
1 polymer ?
#
loop_
_entity_poly.entity_id
_entity_poly.type
_entity_poly.pdbx_seq_one_letter_code
_entity_poly.pdbx_strand_id
1 'polypeptide(L)'
;MDFNPQSGHEQSGRRLAIVLSNDILNQHSSLALVCPITNTNKRHPFHVELDERTQTTGVILCDQAKMLDLSAQNAKIKEKCPEDIWNDARDIIISFL
;
A
#
# COMPACT_ATOMS: atom_id res chain seq x y z
N MET A 1 11.05 1.64 11.44
CA MET A 1 10.11 0.73 10.81
C MET A 1 10.18 0.91 9.32
N ASP A 2 10.20 -0.16 8.60
CA ASP A 2 10.31 -0.12 7.15
C ASP A 2 8.93 -0.28 6.53
N PHE A 3 8.45 0.75 5.86
CA PHE A 3 7.13 0.75 5.24
C PHE A 3 7.15 0.59 3.73
N ASN A 4 8.29 0.36 3.13
CA ASN A 4 8.28 -0.14 1.78
C ASN A 4 7.47 -1.39 1.69
N PRO A 5 7.52 -2.19 2.71
CA PRO A 5 6.60 -3.30 2.73
C PRO A 5 5.19 -2.81 2.84
N GLN A 6 4.32 -3.72 2.59
CA GLN A 6 2.93 -3.54 2.90
C GLN A 6 2.75 -3.52 4.38
N SER A 7 1.82 -2.74 4.83
CA SER A 7 1.53 -2.74 6.23
C SER A 7 0.04 -2.62 6.45
N GLY A 8 -0.36 -3.12 7.62
CA GLY A 8 -1.66 -2.85 8.11
C GLY A 8 -2.76 -3.62 7.48
N HIS A 9 -3.63 -3.99 8.30
CA HIS A 9 -4.97 -4.37 7.92
C HIS A 9 -5.84 -3.94 9.08
N GLU A 10 -7.05 -3.63 8.77
CA GLU A 10 -7.97 -3.16 9.78
C GLU A 10 -8.58 -4.31 10.53
N GLN A 11 -8.92 -4.05 11.78
CA GLN A 11 -9.60 -5.02 12.60
C GLN A 11 -10.89 -5.50 11.97
N SER A 12 -11.71 -4.57 11.61
CA SER A 12 -12.98 -4.92 11.02
C SER A 12 -12.81 -4.86 9.51
N GLY A 13 -13.06 -5.93 8.85
CA GLY A 13 -12.90 -5.99 7.41
C GLY A 13 -11.51 -6.37 6.94
N ARG A 14 -10.53 -6.38 7.81
CA ARG A 14 -9.21 -6.90 7.48
C ARG A 14 -8.66 -6.40 6.17
N ARG A 15 -8.61 -5.11 6.02
CA ARG A 15 -8.15 -4.53 4.77
C ARG A 15 -6.65 -4.44 4.72
N LEU A 16 -6.11 -4.74 3.55
CA LEU A 16 -4.68 -4.62 3.29
C LEU A 16 -4.41 -3.39 2.46
N ALA A 17 -3.22 -2.85 2.62
CA ALA A 17 -2.79 -1.69 1.87
C ALA A 17 -1.28 -1.72 1.71
N ILE A 18 -0.80 -1.09 0.66
CA ILE A 18 0.63 -0.86 0.48
C ILE A 18 0.96 0.54 0.96
N VAL A 19 2.09 0.68 1.64
CA VAL A 19 2.57 1.97 2.10
C VAL A 19 3.58 2.51 1.10
N LEU A 20 3.33 3.70 0.58
CA LEU A 20 4.14 4.31 -0.45
C LEU A 20 4.95 5.51 0.03
N SER A 21 4.65 6.04 1.21
CA SER A 21 5.44 7.13 1.76
C SER A 21 6.79 6.62 2.24
N ASN A 22 7.76 7.52 2.31
CA ASN A 22 9.11 7.13 2.70
C ASN A 22 9.28 7.11 4.22
N ASP A 23 10.44 6.59 4.66
CA ASP A 23 10.70 6.41 6.08
C ASP A 23 10.79 7.72 6.85
N ILE A 24 11.20 8.79 6.18
CA ILE A 24 11.31 10.09 6.85
C ILE A 24 9.95 10.54 7.35
N LEU A 25 8.93 10.46 6.49
CA LEU A 25 7.58 10.79 6.90
C LEU A 25 7.12 9.87 8.02
N ASN A 26 7.36 8.59 7.87
CA ASN A 26 6.89 7.59 8.82
C ASN A 26 7.57 7.72 10.18
N GLN A 27 8.81 8.19 10.23
CA GLN A 27 9.54 8.39 11.49
C GLN A 27 9.05 9.62 12.25
N HIS A 28 8.66 10.66 11.55
CA HIS A 28 8.27 11.92 12.17
C HIS A 28 6.76 12.03 12.39
N SER A 29 6.01 11.09 11.87
CA SER A 29 4.56 11.12 11.92
C SER A 29 4.05 9.70 11.82
N SER A 30 2.89 9.43 12.39
CA SER A 30 2.22 8.15 12.15
C SER A 30 1.44 8.15 10.85
N LEU A 31 1.42 9.25 10.13
CA LEU A 31 0.75 9.33 8.84
C LEU A 31 1.56 8.64 7.75
N ALA A 32 0.86 7.99 6.86
CA ALA A 32 1.48 7.35 5.71
C ALA A 32 0.57 7.46 4.50
N LEU A 33 1.18 7.56 3.33
CA LEU A 33 0.44 7.49 2.07
C LEU A 33 0.26 6.04 1.71
N VAL A 34 -0.98 5.61 1.57
CA VAL A 34 -1.31 4.20 1.33
C VAL A 34 -2.26 4.05 0.16
N CYS A 35 -2.18 2.89 -0.49
CA CYS A 35 -3.14 2.49 -1.51
C CYS A 35 -3.78 1.18 -1.06
N PRO A 36 -5.10 1.05 -1.13
CA PRO A 36 -5.76 -0.19 -0.75
C PRO A 36 -5.46 -1.30 -1.74
N ILE A 37 -5.55 -2.54 -1.26
CA ILE A 37 -5.38 -3.73 -2.05
C ILE A 37 -6.70 -4.50 -2.02
N THR A 38 -7.17 -4.92 -3.17
CA THR A 38 -8.42 -5.67 -3.26
C THR A 38 -8.26 -6.89 -4.14
N ASN A 39 -9.01 -7.93 -3.83
CA ASN A 39 -9.09 -9.12 -4.68
C ASN A 39 -10.17 -9.02 -5.75
N THR A 40 -10.94 -7.95 -5.75
CA THR A 40 -11.86 -7.72 -6.83
C THR A 40 -11.08 -7.46 -8.11
N ASN A 41 -11.27 -8.27 -9.10
CA ASN A 41 -10.49 -8.20 -10.33
C ASN A 41 -10.99 -7.04 -11.19
N LYS A 42 -10.34 -5.89 -11.03
CA LYS A 42 -10.62 -4.71 -11.85
C LYS A 42 -9.38 -4.38 -12.64
N ARG A 43 -9.44 -4.59 -13.92
CA ARG A 43 -8.34 -4.18 -14.79
C ARG A 43 -8.49 -2.71 -15.12
N HIS A 44 -7.47 -1.96 -14.76
CA HIS A 44 -7.47 -0.52 -14.97
C HIS A 44 -6.02 -0.05 -15.07
N PRO A 45 -5.74 0.96 -15.91
CA PRO A 45 -4.34 1.44 -16.07
C PRO A 45 -3.71 1.94 -14.77
N PHE A 46 -4.51 2.35 -13.80
CA PHE A 46 -4.00 2.86 -12.53
C PHE A 46 -3.94 1.79 -11.44
N HIS A 47 -4.05 0.53 -11.81
CA HIS A 47 -3.96 -0.57 -10.86
C HIS A 47 -2.72 -1.40 -11.13
N VAL A 48 -2.11 -1.92 -10.07
CA VAL A 48 -0.93 -2.78 -10.16
C VAL A 48 -1.25 -4.11 -9.51
N GLU A 49 -1.05 -5.19 -10.25
CA GLU A 49 -1.32 -6.52 -9.73
C GLU A 49 -0.17 -7.02 -8.88
N LEU A 50 -0.51 -7.65 -7.77
CA LEU A 50 0.44 -8.44 -6.99
C LEU A 50 0.58 -9.81 -7.65
N ASP A 51 1.71 -10.47 -7.37
CA ASP A 51 2.00 -11.77 -7.97
C ASP A 51 2.37 -12.79 -6.90
N GLU A 52 2.89 -13.93 -7.35
CA GLU A 52 3.18 -15.05 -6.47
C GLU A 52 4.32 -14.80 -5.49
N ARG A 53 5.06 -13.72 -5.64
CA ARG A 53 6.13 -13.37 -4.71
C ARG A 53 5.62 -12.88 -3.36
N THR A 54 4.33 -12.56 -3.29
CA THR A 54 3.72 -12.13 -2.03
C THR A 54 2.63 -13.10 -1.62
N GLN A 55 2.42 -13.21 -0.31
CA GLN A 55 1.29 -13.96 0.22
C GLN A 55 -0.01 -13.18 0.04
N THR A 56 0.10 -11.85 0.05
CA THR A 56 -1.04 -11.00 -0.25
C THR A 56 -1.36 -11.10 -1.72
N THR A 57 -2.62 -11.29 -2.04
CA THR A 57 -3.08 -11.36 -3.42
C THR A 57 -3.95 -10.17 -3.73
N GLY A 58 -4.09 -9.88 -5.01
CA GLY A 58 -5.01 -8.86 -5.45
C GLY A 58 -4.33 -7.76 -6.25
N VAL A 59 -4.98 -6.61 -6.25
CA VAL A 59 -4.63 -5.46 -7.07
C VAL A 59 -4.48 -4.24 -6.19
N ILE A 60 -3.42 -3.49 -6.40
CA ILE A 60 -3.18 -2.21 -5.72
C ILE A 60 -3.97 -1.13 -6.45
N LEU A 61 -4.85 -0.46 -5.72
CA LEU A 61 -5.71 0.59 -6.29
C LEU A 61 -5.02 1.94 -6.15
N CYS A 62 -4.15 2.26 -7.10
CA CYS A 62 -3.34 3.48 -7.02
C CYS A 62 -4.17 4.76 -7.14
N ASP A 63 -5.33 4.68 -7.77
CA ASP A 63 -6.24 5.82 -7.89
C ASP A 63 -7.02 6.10 -6.61
N GLN A 64 -6.83 5.27 -5.59
CA GLN A 64 -7.47 5.47 -4.29
C GLN A 64 -6.44 5.73 -3.19
N ALA A 65 -5.33 6.32 -3.55
CA ALA A 65 -4.30 6.67 -2.59
C ALA A 65 -4.84 7.68 -1.58
N LYS A 66 -4.47 7.50 -0.32
CA LYS A 66 -4.89 8.41 0.74
C LYS A 66 -3.90 8.40 1.88
N MET A 67 -3.94 9.45 2.69
CA MET A 67 -3.15 9.49 3.92
C MET A 67 -3.93 8.85 5.04
N LEU A 68 -3.26 7.98 5.77
CA LEU A 68 -3.84 7.32 6.95
C LEU A 68 -2.91 7.47 8.13
N ASP A 69 -3.50 7.59 9.30
CA ASP A 69 -2.76 7.51 10.55
C ASP A 69 -2.66 6.03 10.94
N LEU A 70 -1.47 5.48 10.75
CA LEU A 70 -1.27 4.04 10.98
C LEU A 70 -1.44 3.66 12.44
N SER A 71 -1.10 4.56 13.35
CA SER A 71 -1.33 4.31 14.77
C SER A 71 -2.81 4.23 15.10
N ALA A 72 -3.59 5.16 14.57
CA ALA A 72 -5.03 5.17 14.80
C ALA A 72 -5.71 3.96 14.19
N GLN A 73 -5.16 3.43 13.11
CA GLN A 73 -5.70 2.25 12.43
C GLN A 73 -5.20 0.95 13.04
N ASN A 74 -4.33 1.03 14.01
CA ASN A 74 -3.72 -0.16 14.61
C ASN A 74 -3.07 -1.04 13.55
N ALA A 75 -2.36 -0.41 12.64
CA ALA A 75 -1.78 -1.07 11.48
C ALA A 75 -0.58 -1.93 11.86
N LYS A 76 -0.41 -3.03 11.14
CA LYS A 76 0.71 -3.93 11.33
C LYS A 76 1.31 -4.29 9.98
N ILE A 77 2.62 -4.44 9.95
CA ILE A 77 3.32 -4.86 8.75
C ILE A 77 3.05 -6.35 8.54
N LYS A 78 2.62 -6.69 7.34
CA LYS A 78 2.36 -8.08 7.00
C LYS A 78 3.53 -8.70 6.25
N GLU A 79 4.03 -8.04 5.24
CA GLU A 79 5.15 -8.53 4.46
C GLU A 79 5.73 -7.40 3.62
N LYS A 80 6.88 -7.66 3.03
CA LYS A 80 7.54 -6.67 2.18
C LYS A 80 7.07 -6.81 0.75
N CYS A 81 6.73 -5.70 0.15
CA CYS A 81 6.36 -5.64 -1.26
C CYS A 81 7.61 -5.74 -2.15
N PRO A 82 7.58 -6.54 -3.22
CA PRO A 82 8.68 -6.51 -4.19
C PRO A 82 8.92 -5.11 -4.70
N GLU A 83 10.19 -4.77 -4.85
CA GLU A 83 10.59 -3.40 -5.16
C GLU A 83 10.05 -2.93 -6.51
N ASP A 84 10.03 -3.79 -7.50
CA ASP A 84 9.50 -3.42 -8.82
C ASP A 84 8.01 -3.10 -8.76
N ILE A 85 7.24 -3.86 -8.00
CA ILE A 85 5.81 -3.61 -7.82
C ILE A 85 5.60 -2.30 -7.08
N TRP A 86 6.38 -2.08 -6.01
CA TRP A 86 6.31 -0.84 -5.26
C TRP A 86 6.62 0.37 -6.13
N ASN A 87 7.67 0.24 -6.97
CA ASN A 87 8.07 1.31 -7.87
C ASN A 87 6.98 1.60 -8.92
N ASP A 88 6.33 0.56 -9.44
CA ASP A 88 5.25 0.74 -10.39
C ASP A 88 4.09 1.51 -9.78
N ALA A 89 3.72 1.16 -8.56
CA ALA A 89 2.65 1.86 -7.86
C ALA A 89 3.03 3.32 -7.60
N ARG A 90 4.26 3.56 -7.17
CA ARG A 90 4.77 4.90 -6.93
C ARG A 90 4.72 5.73 -8.21
N ASP A 91 5.15 5.16 -9.32
CA ASP A 91 5.20 5.88 -10.59
C ASP A 91 3.81 6.29 -11.07
N ILE A 92 2.82 5.44 -10.84
CA ILE A 92 1.44 5.78 -11.16
C ILE A 92 0.98 6.97 -10.31
N ILE A 93 1.26 6.95 -9.00
CA ILE A 93 0.91 8.05 -8.12
C ILE A 93 1.57 9.34 -8.60
N ILE A 94 2.84 9.29 -8.93
CA ILE A 94 3.56 10.46 -9.41
C ILE A 94 2.93 10.99 -10.71
N SER A 95 2.42 10.13 -11.55
CA SER A 95 1.81 10.54 -12.80
C SER A 95 0.53 11.37 -12.61
N PHE A 96 -0.05 11.33 -11.42
CA PHE A 96 -1.24 12.13 -11.10
C PHE A 96 -0.90 13.57 -10.71
N LEU A 97 0.36 13.85 -10.44
CA LEU A 97 0.78 15.15 -9.91
C LEU A 97 1.12 16.17 -10.99
#